data_977aa86d9faec6d42c0ce9650b664124
#
_entry.id   977aa86d9faec6d42c0ce9650b664124
#
_cell.length_a   1.000
_cell.length_b   1.000
_cell.length_c   1.000
_cell.angle_alpha   90.00
_cell.angle_beta   90.00
_cell.angle_gamma   90.00
#
_symmetry.space_group_name_H-M   'P 1'
#
loop_
_entity.id
_entity.type
_entity.pdbx_description
1 polymer ?
#
loop_
_entity_poly.entity_id
_entity_poly.type
_entity_poly.pdbx_seq_one_letter_code
_entity_poly.pdbx_strand_id
1 'polypeptide(L)'
;MDFGLTSEQQMLVDSVRAFVAAELKPHEEEVERTNKVRPELIQQINEAAIKAGFYAANMPEELGGGGLDHVALTLMERELGRTSFALQYAVARPSNILRACQGDQVERYLLPAIRGERVECLALTEPNAGSDLRSMQTRAEADGDEFVINGTKHFISYADVADFIVLFAASGSEETGAKNAGGGAKKKITTFLVDKGTPGLDVRPGPHSVSHRGFHHCELVFNDCRVHKNQVLGEVHRGFDVANQWLGATRLTVAAQCVGRAQRALEMAAGWAATRKQFGQTIGKFQGTSFKLADMATEIEAANLLCLQTAWKTDQGSVTDADYAMAKLYATEMLARVTDQTVQIFGGMGLMEEVGVERLWRDARVERIWDGTSEIQRHIISRSVLRPLE
;
A
#
# COMPACT_ATOMS: atom_id res chain seq x y z
N MET A 1 5.61 6.69 29.85
CA MET A 1 5.49 6.43 28.41
C MET A 1 6.31 7.50 27.73
N ASP A 2 7.34 7.13 26.99
CA ASP A 2 8.16 8.07 26.24
C ASP A 2 7.66 8.07 24.79
N PHE A 3 7.32 9.25 24.28
CA PHE A 3 6.88 9.46 22.89
C PHE A 3 8.00 10.03 22.00
N GLY A 4 9.19 10.24 22.56
CA GLY A 4 10.36 10.68 21.82
C GLY A 4 10.90 9.55 20.93
N LEU A 5 11.45 9.91 19.79
CA LEU A 5 12.21 8.96 18.97
C LEU A 5 13.55 8.65 19.63
N THR A 6 13.99 7.41 19.55
CA THR A 6 15.38 7.06 19.90
C THR A 6 16.34 7.72 18.92
N SER A 7 17.62 7.80 19.28
CA SER A 7 18.65 8.35 18.39
C SER A 7 18.73 7.57 17.05
N GLU A 8 18.53 6.25 17.09
CA GLU A 8 18.52 5.37 15.90
C GLU A 8 17.30 5.65 15.02
N GLN A 9 16.11 5.78 15.63
CA GLN A 9 14.89 6.14 14.91
C GLN A 9 14.99 7.53 14.29
N GLN A 10 15.61 8.51 14.98
CA GLN A 10 15.83 9.84 14.42
C GLN A 10 16.81 9.80 13.24
N MET A 11 17.91 9.04 13.35
CA MET A 11 18.85 8.84 12.23
C MET A 11 18.18 8.17 11.03
N LEU A 12 17.31 7.18 11.26
CA LEU A 12 16.52 6.56 10.18
C LEU A 12 15.63 7.58 9.49
N VAL A 13 14.85 8.36 10.24
CA VAL A 13 13.98 9.41 9.71
C VAL A 13 14.76 10.41 8.87
N ASP A 14 15.90 10.88 9.37
CA ASP A 14 16.72 11.88 8.67
C ASP A 14 17.36 11.28 7.40
N SER A 15 17.80 10.02 7.46
CA SER A 15 18.38 9.32 6.30
C SER A 15 17.35 9.08 5.20
N VAL A 16 16.15 8.61 5.55
CA VAL A 16 15.06 8.39 4.57
C VAL A 16 14.59 9.72 3.98
N ARG A 17 14.49 10.78 4.79
CA ARG A 17 14.15 12.13 4.30
C ARG A 17 15.16 12.66 3.32
N ALA A 18 16.45 12.47 3.60
CA ALA A 18 17.53 12.85 2.69
C ALA A 18 17.48 12.05 1.39
N PHE A 19 17.23 10.73 1.47
CA PHE A 19 17.04 9.86 0.31
C PHE A 19 15.86 10.31 -0.56
N VAL A 20 14.70 10.58 0.04
CA VAL A 20 13.52 11.10 -0.68
C VAL A 20 13.83 12.41 -1.39
N ALA A 21 14.56 13.30 -0.74
CA ALA A 21 14.93 14.61 -1.31
C ALA A 21 15.92 14.49 -2.48
N ALA A 22 16.87 13.56 -2.39
CA ALA A 22 17.93 13.40 -3.39
C ALA A 22 17.54 12.49 -4.56
N GLU A 23 16.89 11.34 -4.27
CA GLU A 23 16.72 10.27 -5.25
C GLU A 23 15.29 10.20 -5.82
N LEU A 24 14.29 10.75 -5.13
CA LEU A 24 12.89 10.60 -5.56
C LEU A 24 12.26 11.92 -6.03
N LYS A 25 12.27 12.96 -5.20
CA LYS A 25 11.61 14.25 -5.51
C LYS A 25 12.04 14.90 -6.83
N PRO A 26 13.31 14.84 -7.28
CA PRO A 26 13.71 15.44 -8.55
C PRO A 26 12.99 14.87 -9.77
N HIS A 27 12.41 13.68 -9.66
CA HIS A 27 11.76 12.97 -10.76
C HIS A 27 10.24 13.10 -10.75
N GLU A 28 9.64 13.74 -9.75
CA GLU A 28 8.18 13.83 -9.60
C GLU A 28 7.48 14.48 -10.79
N GLU A 29 8.06 15.58 -11.31
CA GLU A 29 7.47 16.30 -12.43
C GLU A 29 7.51 15.49 -13.74
N GLU A 30 8.61 14.77 -13.99
CA GLU A 30 8.72 13.88 -15.14
C GLU A 30 7.63 12.78 -15.07
N VAL A 31 7.51 12.12 -13.93
CA VAL A 31 6.53 11.05 -13.70
C VAL A 31 5.09 11.58 -13.84
N GLU A 32 4.81 12.73 -13.26
CA GLU A 32 3.49 13.36 -13.36
C GLU A 32 3.12 13.66 -14.82
N ARG A 33 4.03 14.24 -15.58
CA ARG A 33 3.79 14.64 -16.98
C ARG A 33 3.71 13.43 -17.92
N THR A 34 4.56 12.41 -17.73
CA THR A 34 4.64 11.26 -18.63
C THR A 34 3.71 10.12 -18.24
N ASN A 35 3.17 10.14 -17.04
CA ASN A 35 2.43 9.05 -16.41
C ASN A 35 3.19 7.72 -16.42
N LYS A 36 4.52 7.77 -16.29
CA LYS A 36 5.42 6.59 -16.29
C LYS A 36 6.65 6.86 -15.43
N VAL A 37 7.15 5.82 -14.76
CA VAL A 37 8.51 5.77 -14.24
C VAL A 37 9.36 4.98 -15.25
N ARG A 38 10.43 5.61 -15.76
CA ARG A 38 11.33 4.95 -16.73
C ARG A 38 11.98 3.71 -16.11
N PRO A 39 12.16 2.61 -16.84
CA PRO A 39 12.83 1.40 -16.32
C PRO A 39 14.23 1.70 -15.74
N GLU A 40 15.00 2.57 -16.40
CA GLU A 40 16.33 2.97 -15.95
C GLU A 40 16.28 3.73 -14.61
N LEU A 41 15.24 4.55 -14.41
CA LEU A 41 15.02 5.26 -13.14
C LEU A 41 14.61 4.30 -12.03
N ILE A 42 13.76 3.30 -12.33
CA ILE A 42 13.40 2.26 -11.36
C ILE A 42 14.67 1.53 -10.91
N GLN A 43 15.52 1.12 -11.84
CA GLN A 43 16.78 0.44 -11.54
C GLN A 43 17.70 1.34 -10.68
N GLN A 44 17.86 2.60 -11.06
CA GLN A 44 18.67 3.57 -10.30
C GLN A 44 18.17 3.72 -8.85
N ILE A 45 16.84 3.86 -8.67
CA ILE A 45 16.23 3.99 -7.34
C ILE A 45 16.41 2.70 -6.54
N ASN A 46 16.21 1.54 -7.15
CA ASN A 46 16.41 0.25 -6.48
C ASN A 46 17.86 0.06 -6.01
N GLU A 47 18.84 0.32 -6.87
CA GLU A 47 20.26 0.25 -6.52
C GLU A 47 20.61 1.21 -5.37
N ALA A 48 20.10 2.44 -5.41
CA ALA A 48 20.29 3.43 -4.34
C ALA A 48 19.62 2.98 -3.03
N ALA A 49 18.40 2.39 -3.10
CA ALA A 49 17.68 1.88 -1.94
C ALA A 49 18.37 0.66 -1.32
N ILE A 50 18.89 -0.27 -2.13
CA ILE A 50 19.69 -1.41 -1.66
C ILE A 50 20.94 -0.91 -0.93
N LYS A 51 21.68 0.02 -1.55
CA LYS A 51 22.89 0.60 -0.96
C LYS A 51 22.62 1.34 0.36
N ALA A 52 21.47 1.99 0.47
CA ALA A 52 21.03 2.69 1.68
C ALA A 52 20.44 1.78 2.75
N GLY A 53 20.20 0.49 2.47
CA GLY A 53 19.56 -0.45 3.38
C GLY A 53 18.04 -0.29 3.52
N PHE A 54 17.39 0.41 2.59
CA PHE A 54 15.93 0.62 2.60
C PHE A 54 15.17 -0.44 1.82
N TYR A 55 15.83 -1.10 0.87
CA TYR A 55 15.28 -2.22 0.14
C TYR A 55 15.17 -3.44 1.06
N ALA A 56 14.07 -4.19 0.97
CA ALA A 56 13.79 -5.35 1.82
C ALA A 56 13.93 -5.09 3.35
N ALA A 57 13.77 -3.84 3.79
CA ALA A 57 13.85 -3.45 5.20
C ALA A 57 12.85 -4.21 6.11
N ASN A 58 11.74 -4.69 5.53
CA ASN A 58 10.68 -5.47 6.19
C ASN A 58 10.96 -6.98 6.27
N MET A 59 12.04 -7.46 5.66
CA MET A 59 12.40 -8.88 5.65
C MET A 59 13.42 -9.21 6.74
N PRO A 60 13.42 -10.45 7.25
CA PRO A 60 14.34 -10.87 8.29
C PRO A 60 15.82 -10.75 7.90
N GLU A 61 16.69 -10.37 8.84
CA GLU A 61 18.13 -10.24 8.62
C GLU A 61 18.77 -11.57 8.20
N GLU A 62 18.33 -12.68 8.77
CA GLU A 62 18.83 -14.04 8.43
C GLU A 62 18.53 -14.44 6.98
N LEU A 63 17.61 -13.77 6.31
CA LEU A 63 17.31 -13.93 4.88
C LEU A 63 17.96 -12.85 4.00
N GLY A 64 18.73 -11.94 4.59
CA GLY A 64 19.37 -10.83 3.90
C GLY A 64 18.53 -9.57 3.83
N GLY A 65 17.45 -9.47 4.60
CA GLY A 65 16.65 -8.27 4.75
C GLY A 65 17.18 -7.31 5.80
N GLY A 66 16.50 -6.17 5.99
CA GLY A 66 16.90 -5.14 6.95
C GLY A 66 16.43 -5.38 8.39
N GLY A 67 15.51 -6.33 8.64
CA GLY A 67 15.06 -6.71 9.97
C GLY A 67 14.38 -5.61 10.79
N LEU A 68 13.93 -4.51 10.16
CA LEU A 68 13.32 -3.40 10.88
C LEU A 68 12.02 -3.82 11.58
N ASP A 69 11.86 -3.38 12.83
CA ASP A 69 10.61 -3.52 13.57
C ASP A 69 9.50 -2.63 12.95
N HIS A 70 8.25 -2.84 13.37
CA HIS A 70 7.12 -2.14 12.76
C HIS A 70 7.11 -0.64 13.09
N VAL A 71 7.67 -0.21 14.22
CA VAL A 71 7.83 1.22 14.54
C VAL A 71 8.82 1.85 13.55
N ALA A 72 9.98 1.26 13.34
CA ALA A 72 10.98 1.76 12.38
C ALA A 72 10.44 1.74 10.95
N LEU A 73 9.76 0.66 10.53
CA LEU A 73 9.09 0.58 9.23
C LEU A 73 8.04 1.69 9.06
N THR A 74 7.22 1.95 10.08
CA THR A 74 6.21 3.01 10.05
C THR A 74 6.84 4.39 9.87
N LEU A 75 7.96 4.66 10.56
CA LEU A 75 8.71 5.90 10.41
C LEU A 75 9.31 6.03 8.99
N MET A 76 9.89 4.96 8.46
CA MET A 76 10.42 4.92 7.09
C MET A 76 9.30 5.18 6.06
N GLU A 77 8.16 4.50 6.19
CA GLU A 77 7.02 4.67 5.29
C GLU A 77 6.44 6.08 5.33
N ARG A 78 6.39 6.67 6.50
CA ARG A 78 5.97 8.07 6.67
C ARG A 78 6.86 9.02 5.85
N GLU A 79 8.17 8.87 5.92
CA GLU A 79 9.07 9.74 5.17
C GLU A 79 9.03 9.43 3.66
N LEU A 80 8.93 8.16 3.26
CA LEU A 80 8.72 7.77 1.86
C LEU A 80 7.39 8.34 1.31
N GLY A 81 6.34 8.42 2.14
CA GLY A 81 5.06 9.02 1.77
C GLY A 81 5.13 10.50 1.37
N ARG A 82 6.25 11.18 1.59
CA ARG A 82 6.45 12.60 1.23
C ARG A 82 6.77 12.84 -0.24
N THR A 83 6.71 11.80 -1.07
CA THR A 83 6.91 11.88 -2.52
C THR A 83 5.78 11.17 -3.27
N SER A 84 5.83 11.20 -4.61
CA SER A 84 4.90 10.49 -5.49
C SER A 84 4.91 8.98 -5.19
N PHE A 85 3.74 8.36 -5.17
CA PHE A 85 3.60 6.94 -4.85
C PHE A 85 4.34 6.04 -5.85
N ALA A 86 4.35 6.38 -7.14
CA ALA A 86 5.06 5.61 -8.16
C ALA A 86 6.58 5.56 -7.91
N LEU A 87 7.17 6.68 -7.47
CA LEU A 87 8.60 6.75 -7.10
C LEU A 87 8.88 6.04 -5.77
N GLN A 88 8.00 6.20 -4.80
CA GLN A 88 8.09 5.49 -3.53
C GLN A 88 8.02 3.97 -3.74
N TYR A 89 7.14 3.51 -4.61
CA TYR A 89 7.01 2.09 -4.95
C TYR A 89 8.29 1.53 -5.58
N ALA A 90 9.05 2.34 -6.32
CA ALA A 90 10.33 1.96 -6.90
C ALA A 90 11.44 1.69 -5.85
N VAL A 91 11.30 2.16 -4.61
CA VAL A 91 12.21 1.79 -3.50
C VAL A 91 12.11 0.29 -3.20
N ALA A 92 11.00 -0.32 -3.56
CA ALA A 92 10.60 -1.71 -3.55
C ALA A 92 10.88 -2.46 -2.23
N ARG A 93 9.82 -3.01 -1.70
CA ARG A 93 9.91 -3.92 -0.57
C ARG A 93 9.17 -5.18 -0.96
N PRO A 94 9.85 -6.32 -0.98
CA PRO A 94 9.15 -7.57 -1.19
C PRO A 94 7.96 -7.66 -0.24
N SER A 95 6.82 -8.07 -0.76
CA SER A 95 5.63 -8.25 0.07
C SER A 95 5.93 -9.29 1.16
N ASN A 96 5.61 -8.97 2.41
CA ASN A 96 5.76 -9.89 3.53
C ASN A 96 4.96 -11.19 3.37
N ILE A 97 4.03 -11.25 2.43
CA ILE A 97 3.32 -12.47 2.02
C ILE A 97 4.28 -13.58 1.56
N LEU A 98 5.45 -13.20 1.00
CA LEU A 98 6.48 -14.13 0.55
C LEU A 98 7.16 -14.88 1.71
N ARG A 99 7.00 -14.45 2.95
CA ARG A 99 7.45 -15.19 4.14
C ARG A 99 6.71 -16.53 4.31
N ALA A 100 5.60 -16.72 3.59
CA ALA A 100 4.91 -17.99 3.52
C ALA A 100 5.56 -19.01 2.55
N CYS A 101 6.60 -18.62 1.81
CA CYS A 101 7.39 -19.51 0.95
C CYS A 101 8.02 -20.65 1.74
N GLN A 102 7.96 -21.87 1.20
CA GLN A 102 8.48 -23.10 1.81
C GLN A 102 9.29 -23.93 0.79
N GLY A 103 10.25 -24.69 1.28
CA GLY A 103 11.07 -25.54 0.44
C GLY A 103 11.73 -24.77 -0.71
N ASP A 104 11.62 -25.31 -1.93
CA ASP A 104 12.21 -24.71 -3.14
C ASP A 104 11.68 -23.31 -3.46
N GLN A 105 10.53 -22.92 -2.90
CA GLN A 105 9.97 -21.58 -3.10
C GLN A 105 10.85 -20.49 -2.48
N VAL A 106 11.57 -20.79 -1.42
CA VAL A 106 12.50 -19.86 -0.75
C VAL A 106 13.58 -19.43 -1.73
N GLU A 107 14.26 -20.40 -2.36
CA GLU A 107 15.33 -20.12 -3.33
C GLU A 107 14.83 -19.54 -4.64
N ARG A 108 13.62 -19.91 -5.07
CA ARG A 108 13.08 -19.51 -6.37
C ARG A 108 12.40 -18.14 -6.36
N TYR A 109 11.77 -17.75 -5.24
CA TYR A 109 10.94 -16.55 -5.15
C TYR A 109 11.38 -15.60 -4.03
N LEU A 110 11.52 -16.07 -2.78
CA LEU A 110 11.75 -15.21 -1.63
C LEU A 110 13.13 -14.56 -1.66
N LEU A 111 14.19 -15.36 -1.72
CA LEU A 111 15.56 -14.82 -1.69
C LEU A 111 15.87 -13.92 -2.91
N PRO A 112 15.50 -14.28 -4.15
CA PRO A 112 15.67 -13.35 -5.27
C PRO A 112 14.86 -12.06 -5.12
N ALA A 113 13.66 -12.10 -4.53
CA ALA A 113 12.89 -10.90 -4.25
C ALA A 113 13.58 -10.01 -3.20
N ILE A 114 14.13 -10.58 -2.13
CA ILE A 114 14.91 -9.85 -1.11
C ILE A 114 16.16 -9.20 -1.71
N ARG A 115 16.80 -9.84 -2.69
CA ARG A 115 17.98 -9.29 -3.38
C ARG A 115 17.65 -8.31 -4.51
N GLY A 116 16.37 -8.08 -4.80
CA GLY A 116 15.93 -7.22 -5.91
C GLY A 116 16.14 -7.82 -7.31
N GLU A 117 16.37 -9.13 -7.38
CA GLU A 117 16.57 -9.88 -8.64
C GLU A 117 15.24 -10.28 -9.29
N ARG A 118 14.17 -10.39 -8.52
CA ARG A 118 12.82 -10.70 -8.97
C ARG A 118 11.79 -9.84 -8.24
N VAL A 119 10.76 -9.43 -8.96
CA VAL A 119 9.68 -8.58 -8.45
C VAL A 119 8.35 -9.31 -8.57
N GLU A 120 7.58 -9.31 -7.49
CA GLU A 120 6.23 -9.84 -7.47
C GLU A 120 5.18 -8.76 -7.73
N CYS A 121 4.00 -9.21 -8.18
CA CYS A 121 2.76 -8.47 -8.05
C CYS A 121 1.68 -9.32 -7.36
N LEU A 122 0.69 -8.67 -6.74
CA LEU A 122 -0.40 -9.36 -6.06
C LEU A 122 -1.69 -9.28 -6.87
N ALA A 123 -2.30 -10.43 -7.13
CA ALA A 123 -3.51 -10.57 -7.93
C ALA A 123 -4.68 -11.08 -7.08
N LEU A 124 -5.39 -10.16 -6.42
CA LEU A 124 -6.51 -10.45 -5.53
C LEU A 124 -7.85 -9.98 -6.12
N THR A 125 -7.95 -8.71 -6.48
CA THR A 125 -9.17 -8.03 -6.95
C THR A 125 -9.64 -8.54 -8.31
N GLU A 126 -10.96 -8.60 -8.51
CA GLU A 126 -11.62 -8.95 -9.76
C GLU A 126 -12.62 -7.88 -10.17
N PRO A 127 -13.09 -7.85 -11.44
CA PRO A 127 -14.11 -6.89 -11.87
C PRO A 127 -15.36 -6.86 -10.97
N ASN A 128 -15.75 -8.02 -10.42
CA ASN A 128 -16.94 -8.17 -9.58
C ASN A 128 -16.63 -8.52 -8.10
N ALA A 129 -15.35 -8.53 -7.68
CA ALA A 129 -14.95 -8.87 -6.31
C ALA A 129 -13.82 -7.93 -5.83
N GLY A 130 -14.21 -6.84 -5.17
CA GLY A 130 -13.30 -5.90 -4.50
C GLY A 130 -13.44 -6.00 -2.99
N SER A 131 -14.37 -5.27 -2.38
CA SER A 131 -14.62 -5.32 -0.93
C SER A 131 -15.10 -6.70 -0.46
N ASP A 132 -15.87 -7.40 -1.27
CA ASP A 132 -16.25 -8.80 -1.03
C ASP A 132 -15.30 -9.76 -1.77
N LEU A 133 -14.13 -9.97 -1.19
CA LEU A 133 -13.12 -10.88 -1.72
C LEU A 133 -13.59 -12.36 -1.75
N ARG A 134 -14.59 -12.72 -0.95
CA ARG A 134 -15.14 -14.08 -0.91
C ARG A 134 -16.02 -14.39 -2.11
N SER A 135 -16.47 -13.37 -2.83
CA SER A 135 -17.25 -13.52 -4.07
C SER A 135 -16.37 -13.74 -5.32
N MET A 136 -15.02 -13.80 -5.18
CA MET A 136 -14.11 -13.98 -6.32
C MET A 136 -14.52 -15.16 -7.20
N GLN A 137 -14.37 -14.98 -8.53
CA GLN A 137 -14.81 -15.94 -9.54
C GLN A 137 -13.64 -16.68 -10.22
N THR A 138 -12.42 -16.13 -10.13
CA THR A 138 -11.22 -16.85 -10.56
C THR A 138 -11.15 -18.16 -9.79
N ARG A 139 -11.15 -19.28 -10.50
CA ARG A 139 -11.15 -20.61 -9.95
C ARG A 139 -9.88 -21.37 -10.27
N ALA A 140 -9.48 -22.25 -9.38
CA ALA A 140 -8.38 -23.18 -9.54
C ALA A 140 -8.91 -24.59 -9.27
N GLU A 141 -8.98 -25.40 -10.30
CA GLU A 141 -9.47 -26.78 -10.26
C GLU A 141 -8.28 -27.74 -10.23
N ALA A 142 -8.25 -28.66 -9.27
CA ALA A 142 -7.18 -29.65 -9.17
C ALA A 142 -7.25 -30.66 -10.31
N ASP A 143 -6.12 -30.93 -10.97
CA ASP A 143 -5.94 -31.91 -12.03
C ASP A 143 -4.59 -32.66 -11.83
N GLY A 144 -4.64 -33.75 -11.10
CA GLY A 144 -3.46 -34.51 -10.71
C GLY A 144 -2.52 -33.69 -9.81
N ASP A 145 -1.30 -33.45 -10.27
CA ASP A 145 -0.29 -32.66 -9.58
C ASP A 145 -0.33 -31.16 -9.92
N GLU A 146 -1.33 -30.73 -10.66
CA GLU A 146 -1.52 -29.35 -11.12
C GLU A 146 -2.86 -28.79 -10.70
N PHE A 147 -2.96 -27.45 -10.81
CA PHE A 147 -4.23 -26.71 -10.78
C PHE A 147 -4.43 -26.03 -12.13
N VAL A 148 -5.64 -26.15 -12.67
CA VAL A 148 -6.08 -25.43 -13.88
C VAL A 148 -6.80 -24.18 -13.44
N ILE A 149 -6.23 -23.01 -13.78
CA ILE A 149 -6.73 -21.72 -13.32
C ILE A 149 -7.44 -21.00 -14.48
N ASN A 150 -8.67 -20.54 -14.20
CA ASN A 150 -9.52 -19.78 -15.12
C ASN A 150 -10.13 -18.58 -14.39
N GLY A 151 -10.08 -17.40 -15.03
CA GLY A 151 -10.68 -16.19 -14.49
C GLY A 151 -9.99 -14.91 -14.92
N THR A 152 -10.36 -13.78 -14.28
CA THR A 152 -9.80 -12.46 -14.61
C THR A 152 -9.53 -11.70 -13.33
N LYS A 153 -8.34 -11.09 -13.24
CA LYS A 153 -7.97 -10.18 -12.16
C LYS A 153 -7.87 -8.76 -12.67
N HIS A 154 -8.24 -7.79 -11.83
CA HIS A 154 -8.36 -6.38 -12.20
C HIS A 154 -7.61 -5.48 -11.21
N PHE A 155 -7.11 -4.33 -11.68
CA PHE A 155 -6.28 -3.41 -10.89
C PHE A 155 -4.99 -4.04 -10.35
N ILE A 156 -4.33 -4.89 -11.12
CA ILE A 156 -3.09 -5.54 -10.69
C ILE A 156 -1.91 -4.64 -10.99
N SER A 157 -1.31 -4.08 -9.94
CA SER A 157 -0.23 -3.10 -10.05
C SER A 157 1.03 -3.73 -10.63
N TYR A 158 1.59 -3.10 -11.67
CA TYR A 158 2.86 -3.45 -12.31
C TYR A 158 2.98 -4.92 -12.77
N ALA A 159 1.87 -5.60 -13.07
CA ALA A 159 1.93 -7.00 -13.50
C ALA A 159 2.67 -7.21 -14.83
N ASP A 160 2.76 -6.19 -15.66
CA ASP A 160 3.51 -6.21 -16.93
C ASP A 160 5.03 -6.25 -16.73
N VAL A 161 5.53 -5.75 -15.61
CA VAL A 161 6.96 -5.77 -15.27
C VAL A 161 7.32 -6.79 -14.19
N ALA A 162 6.34 -7.33 -13.46
CA ALA A 162 6.57 -8.37 -12.47
C ALA A 162 7.12 -9.66 -13.07
N ASP A 163 7.98 -10.36 -12.34
CA ASP A 163 8.55 -11.66 -12.73
C ASP A 163 7.64 -12.83 -12.34
N PHE A 164 6.81 -12.64 -11.32
CA PHE A 164 5.82 -13.62 -10.88
C PHE A 164 4.64 -12.94 -10.16
N ILE A 165 3.56 -13.68 -10.08
CA ILE A 165 2.28 -13.21 -9.55
C ILE A 165 1.93 -14.02 -8.30
N VAL A 166 1.62 -13.35 -7.21
CA VAL A 166 0.96 -13.95 -6.03
C VAL A 166 -0.54 -13.90 -6.29
N LEU A 167 -1.09 -15.01 -6.78
CA LEU A 167 -2.46 -15.12 -7.25
C LEU A 167 -3.37 -15.76 -6.19
N PHE A 168 -4.51 -15.16 -5.93
CA PHE A 168 -5.59 -15.73 -5.11
C PHE A 168 -6.70 -16.26 -6.02
N ALA A 169 -7.07 -17.54 -5.85
CA ALA A 169 -8.14 -18.17 -6.62
C ALA A 169 -9.02 -19.06 -5.74
N ALA A 170 -10.30 -19.16 -6.08
CA ALA A 170 -11.24 -20.10 -5.44
C ALA A 170 -10.88 -21.52 -5.85
N SER A 171 -10.57 -22.38 -4.87
CA SER A 171 -10.16 -23.77 -5.09
C SER A 171 -11.13 -24.81 -4.53
N GLY A 172 -12.29 -24.36 -4.02
CA GLY A 172 -13.33 -25.19 -3.47
C GLY A 172 -14.43 -24.37 -2.81
N SER A 173 -15.43 -25.06 -2.29
CA SER A 173 -16.51 -24.48 -1.48
C SER A 173 -16.69 -25.25 -0.18
N GLU A 174 -17.04 -24.55 0.90
CA GLU A 174 -17.49 -25.20 2.13
C GLU A 174 -19.00 -25.51 1.98
N GLU A 175 -19.37 -26.75 2.19
CA GLU A 175 -20.79 -27.10 2.45
C GLU A 175 -21.14 -26.56 3.84
N THR A 176 -21.62 -25.33 3.92
CA THR A 176 -22.11 -24.75 5.17
C THR A 176 -23.62 -24.98 5.24
N GLY A 177 -24.07 -25.74 6.25
CA GLY A 177 -25.48 -25.89 6.56
C GLY A 177 -26.18 -24.60 7.02
N ALA A 178 -25.43 -23.48 7.14
CA ALA A 178 -25.97 -22.17 7.45
C ALA A 178 -25.87 -21.29 6.18
N LYS A 179 -26.99 -20.91 5.62
CA LYS A 179 -27.09 -19.91 4.57
C LYS A 179 -26.61 -18.56 5.15
N ASN A 180 -25.44 -18.05 4.70
CA ASN A 180 -25.09 -16.66 4.93
C ASN A 180 -26.17 -15.75 4.34
N ALA A 181 -26.32 -14.53 4.84
CA ALA A 181 -27.32 -13.54 4.41
C ALA A 181 -27.33 -13.24 2.88
N GLY A 182 -26.39 -13.81 2.10
CA GLY A 182 -26.31 -13.75 0.64
C GLY A 182 -26.49 -15.09 -0.09
N GLY A 183 -26.78 -16.19 0.61
CA GLY A 183 -27.28 -17.43 -0.02
C GLY A 183 -26.26 -18.34 -0.72
N GLY A 184 -24.96 -18.02 -0.74
CA GLY A 184 -23.91 -18.78 -1.43
C GLY A 184 -23.01 -19.59 -0.46
N ALA A 185 -22.49 -20.74 -0.95
CA ALA A 185 -21.47 -21.49 -0.23
C ALA A 185 -20.20 -20.65 -0.05
N LYS A 186 -19.58 -20.71 1.14
CA LYS A 186 -18.34 -19.98 1.43
C LYS A 186 -17.19 -20.59 0.61
N LYS A 187 -16.60 -19.80 -0.27
CA LYS A 187 -15.49 -20.26 -1.11
C LYS A 187 -14.21 -20.46 -0.29
N LYS A 188 -13.51 -21.54 -0.58
CA LYS A 188 -12.16 -21.81 -0.11
C LYS A 188 -11.18 -21.20 -1.11
N ILE A 189 -10.21 -20.47 -0.62
CA ILE A 189 -9.25 -19.74 -1.44
C ILE A 189 -7.88 -20.37 -1.27
N THR A 190 -7.14 -20.49 -2.36
CA THR A 190 -5.73 -20.90 -2.38
C THR A 190 -4.90 -19.78 -2.98
N THR A 191 -3.68 -19.64 -2.52
CA THR A 191 -2.70 -18.68 -3.05
C THR A 191 -1.67 -19.43 -3.88
N PHE A 192 -1.33 -18.90 -5.04
CA PHE A 192 -0.39 -19.49 -5.99
C PHE A 192 0.72 -18.53 -6.37
N LEU A 193 1.92 -19.05 -6.62
CA LEU A 193 3.03 -18.34 -7.24
C LEU A 193 3.03 -18.68 -8.73
N VAL A 194 2.66 -17.74 -9.58
CA VAL A 194 2.54 -17.94 -11.03
C VAL A 194 3.64 -17.16 -11.74
N ASP A 195 4.56 -17.83 -12.41
CA ASP A 195 5.65 -17.16 -13.12
C ASP A 195 5.12 -16.42 -14.36
N LYS A 196 5.76 -15.30 -14.69
CA LYS A 196 5.54 -14.59 -15.94
C LYS A 196 5.79 -15.53 -17.12
N GLY A 197 4.92 -15.46 -18.11
CA GLY A 197 5.02 -16.32 -19.30
C GLY A 197 4.48 -17.73 -19.12
N THR A 198 3.87 -18.07 -17.99
CA THR A 198 3.12 -19.33 -17.83
C THR A 198 2.03 -19.43 -18.92
N PRO A 199 1.97 -20.54 -19.69
CA PRO A 199 0.94 -20.71 -20.70
C PRO A 199 -0.48 -20.53 -20.13
N GLY A 200 -1.34 -19.80 -20.86
CA GLY A 200 -2.69 -19.48 -20.40
C GLY A 200 -2.78 -18.22 -19.51
N LEU A 201 -1.67 -17.58 -19.18
CA LEU A 201 -1.65 -16.26 -18.55
C LEU A 201 -1.46 -15.17 -19.60
N ASP A 202 -2.41 -14.23 -19.67
CA ASP A 202 -2.34 -13.04 -20.52
C ASP A 202 -2.38 -11.79 -19.65
N VAL A 203 -1.37 -10.92 -19.79
CA VAL A 203 -1.22 -9.67 -19.05
C VAL A 203 -1.59 -8.51 -19.98
N ARG A 204 -2.62 -7.77 -19.65
CA ARG A 204 -3.16 -6.68 -20.46
C ARG A 204 -3.05 -5.34 -19.75
N PRO A 205 -2.87 -4.24 -20.51
CA PRO A 205 -3.02 -2.90 -19.92
C PRO A 205 -4.39 -2.72 -19.27
N GLY A 206 -4.41 -2.18 -18.06
CA GLY A 206 -5.63 -1.83 -17.35
C GLY A 206 -6.05 -0.38 -17.59
N PRO A 207 -7.13 0.07 -16.94
CA PRO A 207 -7.61 1.45 -17.06
C PRO A 207 -6.64 2.45 -16.46
N HIS A 208 -6.61 3.67 -17.01
CA HIS A 208 -5.83 4.77 -16.48
C HIS A 208 -6.47 5.36 -15.21
N SER A 209 -5.68 5.47 -14.16
CA SER A 209 -6.09 6.14 -12.92
C SER A 209 -5.86 7.65 -13.00
N VAL A 210 -6.73 8.44 -12.36
CA VAL A 210 -6.50 9.88 -12.16
C VAL A 210 -5.54 10.14 -11.00
N SER A 211 -5.40 9.18 -10.07
CA SER A 211 -4.53 9.25 -8.90
C SER A 211 -3.22 8.51 -9.17
N HIS A 212 -2.16 8.93 -8.49
CA HIS A 212 -0.85 8.26 -8.53
C HIS A 212 -0.35 8.04 -9.96
N ARG A 213 -0.22 9.11 -10.73
CA ARG A 213 0.38 9.03 -12.07
C ARG A 213 1.74 8.32 -12.01
N GLY A 214 2.03 7.51 -13.02
CA GLY A 214 3.19 6.64 -13.04
C GLY A 214 2.99 5.29 -12.35
N PHE A 215 1.96 5.14 -11.50
CA PHE A 215 1.57 3.88 -10.87
C PHE A 215 0.43 3.25 -11.67
N HIS A 216 0.77 2.35 -12.57
CA HIS A 216 -0.19 1.75 -13.48
C HIS A 216 -0.70 0.39 -13.01
N HIS A 217 -1.85 -0.01 -13.56
CA HIS A 217 -2.52 -1.26 -13.26
C HIS A 217 -2.73 -2.07 -14.53
N CYS A 218 -2.76 -3.39 -14.37
CA CYS A 218 -3.02 -4.34 -15.44
C CYS A 218 -4.28 -5.16 -15.16
N GLU A 219 -4.80 -5.77 -16.22
CA GLU A 219 -5.70 -6.91 -16.14
C GLU A 219 -4.93 -8.20 -16.39
N LEU A 220 -5.25 -9.24 -15.62
CA LEU A 220 -4.73 -10.58 -15.85
C LEU A 220 -5.86 -11.49 -16.26
N VAL A 221 -5.70 -12.17 -17.38
CA VAL A 221 -6.66 -13.18 -17.86
C VAL A 221 -6.00 -14.54 -17.78
N PHE A 222 -6.64 -15.46 -17.10
CA PHE A 222 -6.25 -16.85 -16.96
C PHE A 222 -7.19 -17.72 -17.78
N ASN A 223 -6.65 -18.47 -18.74
CA ASN A 223 -7.40 -19.38 -19.61
C ASN A 223 -6.66 -20.72 -19.65
N ASP A 224 -7.18 -21.71 -18.92
CA ASP A 224 -6.55 -23.01 -18.69
C ASP A 224 -5.08 -22.90 -18.27
N CYS A 225 -4.76 -21.90 -17.44
CA CYS A 225 -3.43 -21.68 -16.93
C CYS A 225 -3.06 -22.76 -15.92
N ARG A 226 -2.06 -23.58 -16.25
CA ARG A 226 -1.64 -24.72 -15.42
C ARG A 226 -0.52 -24.32 -14.47
N VAL A 227 -0.73 -24.62 -13.18
CA VAL A 227 0.22 -24.30 -12.11
C VAL A 227 0.43 -25.55 -11.26
N HIS A 228 1.68 -25.97 -11.11
CA HIS A 228 2.02 -27.17 -10.33
C HIS A 228 1.76 -26.95 -8.83
N LYS A 229 1.37 -28.02 -8.11
CA LYS A 229 1.07 -27.96 -6.66
C LYS A 229 2.21 -27.40 -5.81
N ASN A 230 3.47 -27.52 -6.24
CA ASN A 230 4.64 -26.93 -5.56
C ASN A 230 4.65 -25.40 -5.60
N GLN A 231 3.80 -24.79 -6.41
CA GLN A 231 3.63 -23.34 -6.52
C GLN A 231 2.47 -22.81 -5.65
N VAL A 232 1.83 -23.65 -4.84
CA VAL A 232 0.89 -23.22 -3.81
C VAL A 232 1.66 -22.52 -2.70
N LEU A 233 1.36 -21.26 -2.45
CA LEU A 233 1.95 -20.50 -1.34
C LEU A 233 1.12 -20.73 -0.06
N GLY A 234 1.76 -21.31 0.94
CA GLY A 234 1.07 -21.79 2.14
C GLY A 234 0.34 -23.11 1.89
N GLU A 235 -0.89 -23.24 2.35
CA GLU A 235 -1.71 -24.46 2.27
C GLU A 235 -2.89 -24.29 1.30
N VAL A 236 -3.26 -25.39 0.62
CA VAL A 236 -4.47 -25.46 -0.22
C VAL A 236 -5.70 -25.12 0.64
N HIS A 237 -6.60 -24.28 0.11
CA HIS A 237 -7.83 -23.80 0.76
C HIS A 237 -7.62 -22.82 1.93
N ARG A 238 -6.38 -22.43 2.26
CA ARG A 238 -6.05 -21.52 3.35
C ARG A 238 -5.44 -20.18 2.89
N GLY A 239 -5.68 -19.78 1.65
CA GLY A 239 -5.13 -18.55 1.09
C GLY A 239 -5.50 -17.27 1.85
N PHE A 240 -6.64 -17.24 2.57
CA PHE A 240 -6.96 -16.11 3.43
C PHE A 240 -6.07 -15.99 4.67
N ASP A 241 -5.48 -17.08 5.16
CA ASP A 241 -4.55 -17.01 6.28
C ASP A 241 -3.27 -16.27 5.85
N VAL A 242 -2.81 -16.54 4.63
CA VAL A 242 -1.69 -15.83 3.99
C VAL A 242 -2.06 -14.37 3.73
N ALA A 243 -3.25 -14.11 3.18
CA ALA A 243 -3.73 -12.74 2.91
C ALA A 243 -3.88 -11.90 4.18
N ASN A 244 -4.37 -12.45 5.28
CA ASN A 244 -4.62 -11.73 6.52
C ASN A 244 -3.31 -11.22 7.16
N GLN A 245 -2.22 -12.01 7.09
CA GLN A 245 -0.91 -11.59 7.57
C GLN A 245 -0.38 -10.37 6.81
N TRP A 246 -0.63 -10.32 5.50
CA TRP A 246 -0.23 -9.20 4.65
C TRP A 246 -1.14 -7.98 4.82
N LEU A 247 -2.47 -8.16 4.87
CA LEU A 247 -3.45 -7.06 4.89
C LEU A 247 -3.30 -6.12 6.10
N GLY A 248 -2.94 -6.65 7.27
CA GLY A 248 -2.71 -5.84 8.47
C GLY A 248 -1.54 -4.86 8.26
N ALA A 249 -0.39 -5.39 7.88
CA ALA A 249 0.82 -4.59 7.62
C ALA A 249 0.59 -3.54 6.52
N THR A 250 -0.10 -3.91 5.43
CA THR A 250 -0.38 -2.98 4.32
C THR A 250 -1.27 -1.81 4.77
N ARG A 251 -2.27 -2.03 5.62
CA ARG A 251 -3.10 -0.94 6.16
C ARG A 251 -2.27 0.06 6.97
N LEU A 252 -1.32 -0.42 7.77
CA LEU A 252 -0.43 0.44 8.54
C LEU A 252 0.53 1.22 7.63
N THR A 253 1.08 0.57 6.60
CA THR A 253 1.91 1.21 5.57
C THR A 253 1.17 2.35 4.89
N VAL A 254 -0.05 2.12 4.38
CA VAL A 254 -0.89 3.15 3.76
C VAL A 254 -1.16 4.30 4.74
N ALA A 255 -1.47 4.00 6.01
CA ALA A 255 -1.70 5.02 7.03
C ALA A 255 -0.47 5.90 7.27
N ALA A 256 0.72 5.30 7.41
CA ALA A 256 1.97 6.01 7.59
C ALA A 256 2.31 6.92 6.39
N GLN A 257 2.16 6.41 5.18
CA GLN A 257 2.36 7.18 3.95
C GLN A 257 1.41 8.37 3.83
N CYS A 258 0.15 8.20 4.25
CA CYS A 258 -0.82 9.30 4.32
C CYS A 258 -0.38 10.39 5.30
N VAL A 259 0.18 10.03 6.45
CA VAL A 259 0.74 11.01 7.41
C VAL A 259 1.88 11.81 6.76
N GLY A 260 2.83 11.14 6.10
CA GLY A 260 3.96 11.81 5.42
C GLY A 260 3.50 12.77 4.33
N ARG A 261 2.53 12.34 3.52
CA ARG A 261 1.93 13.18 2.45
C ARG A 261 1.19 14.38 3.01
N ALA A 262 0.46 14.19 4.13
CA ALA A 262 -0.24 15.26 4.81
C ALA A 262 0.72 16.28 5.45
N GLN A 263 1.84 15.84 6.03
CA GLN A 263 2.90 16.70 6.54
C GLN A 263 3.48 17.57 5.42
N ARG A 264 3.77 16.99 4.26
CA ARG A 264 4.22 17.75 3.08
C ARG A 264 3.19 18.79 2.65
N ALA A 265 1.91 18.42 2.59
CA ALA A 265 0.83 19.33 2.22
C ALA A 265 0.71 20.51 3.20
N LEU A 266 0.82 20.25 4.51
CA LEU A 266 0.83 21.29 5.54
C LEU A 266 2.03 22.22 5.40
N GLU A 267 3.24 21.69 5.16
CA GLU A 267 4.45 22.51 4.95
C GLU A 267 4.29 23.45 3.73
N MET A 268 3.75 22.94 2.63
CA MET A 268 3.47 23.75 1.44
C MET A 268 2.43 24.84 1.75
N ALA A 269 1.33 24.50 2.42
CA ALA A 269 0.28 25.45 2.80
C ALA A 269 0.79 26.55 3.74
N ALA A 270 1.60 26.17 4.74
CA ALA A 270 2.19 27.11 5.68
C ALA A 270 3.18 28.06 5.01
N GLY A 271 4.07 27.56 4.14
CA GLY A 271 5.00 28.36 3.34
C GLY A 271 4.29 29.37 2.45
N TRP A 272 3.21 28.93 1.77
CA TRP A 272 2.39 29.82 0.97
C TRP A 272 1.68 30.87 1.82
N ALA A 273 1.07 30.47 2.92
CA ALA A 273 0.37 31.39 3.82
C ALA A 273 1.29 32.43 4.46
N ALA A 274 2.54 32.10 4.68
CA ALA A 274 3.57 33.01 5.24
C ALA A 274 4.06 34.04 4.22
N THR A 275 3.96 33.77 2.91
CA THR A 275 4.53 34.63 1.86
C THR A 275 3.46 35.35 1.02
N ARG A 276 2.34 34.69 0.71
CA ARG A 276 1.25 35.27 -0.09
C ARG A 276 0.59 36.43 0.63
N LYS A 277 0.49 37.58 -0.03
CA LYS A 277 -0.14 38.78 0.54
C LYS A 277 -1.47 39.06 -0.13
N GLN A 278 -2.47 39.40 0.67
CA GLN A 278 -3.77 39.98 0.27
C GLN A 278 -4.19 41.00 1.32
N PHE A 279 -4.94 42.02 0.93
CA PHE A 279 -5.40 43.11 1.81
C PHE A 279 -4.27 43.72 2.67
N GLY A 280 -3.08 43.89 2.07
CA GLY A 280 -1.92 44.52 2.70
C GLY A 280 -1.10 43.69 3.66
N GLN A 281 -1.44 42.40 3.92
CA GLN A 281 -0.70 41.51 4.81
C GLN A 281 -0.64 40.07 4.28
N THR A 282 0.20 39.24 4.90
CA THR A 282 0.27 37.81 4.57
C THR A 282 -1.02 37.11 4.94
N ILE A 283 -1.48 36.15 4.10
CA ILE A 283 -2.75 35.48 4.31
C ILE A 283 -2.77 34.61 5.58
N GLY A 284 -1.61 34.18 6.07
CA GLY A 284 -1.48 33.46 7.34
C GLY A 284 -1.87 34.29 8.58
N LYS A 285 -1.95 35.64 8.47
CA LYS A 285 -2.40 36.52 9.56
C LYS A 285 -3.93 36.56 9.71
N PHE A 286 -4.68 36.08 8.72
CA PHE A 286 -6.13 35.98 8.84
C PHE A 286 -6.51 34.69 9.55
N GLN A 287 -7.38 34.79 10.56
CA GLN A 287 -7.83 33.64 11.36
C GLN A 287 -8.45 32.53 10.51
N GLY A 288 -9.19 32.90 9.45
CA GLY A 288 -9.76 31.93 8.49
C GLY A 288 -8.71 31.07 7.79
N THR A 289 -7.43 31.49 7.72
CA THR A 289 -6.31 30.71 7.19
C THR A 289 -5.51 30.03 8.29
N SER A 290 -5.15 30.78 9.36
CA SER A 290 -4.34 30.22 10.45
C SER A 290 -5.05 29.11 11.21
N PHE A 291 -6.36 29.15 11.38
CA PHE A 291 -7.14 28.08 12.01
C PHE A 291 -7.14 26.79 11.19
N LYS A 292 -7.21 26.90 9.86
CA LYS A 292 -7.05 25.73 8.98
C LYS A 292 -5.71 25.03 9.18
N LEU A 293 -4.61 25.80 9.27
CA LEU A 293 -3.28 25.25 9.53
C LEU A 293 -3.20 24.58 10.91
N ALA A 294 -3.86 25.16 11.93
CA ALA A 294 -3.91 24.56 13.28
C ALA A 294 -4.69 23.24 13.29
N ASP A 295 -5.85 23.19 12.62
CA ASP A 295 -6.66 21.98 12.49
C ASP A 295 -5.88 20.89 11.73
N MET A 296 -5.26 21.23 10.59
CA MET A 296 -4.43 20.33 9.82
C MET A 296 -3.28 19.74 10.66
N ALA A 297 -2.55 20.57 11.41
CA ALA A 297 -1.45 20.12 12.28
C ALA A 297 -1.96 19.17 13.36
N THR A 298 -3.09 19.47 13.99
CA THR A 298 -3.69 18.65 15.06
C THR A 298 -4.14 17.29 14.54
N GLU A 299 -4.80 17.25 13.37
CA GLU A 299 -5.26 16.00 12.77
C GLU A 299 -4.09 15.11 12.29
N ILE A 300 -3.03 15.71 11.75
CA ILE A 300 -1.82 15.00 11.33
C ILE A 300 -1.13 14.35 12.53
N GLU A 301 -0.99 15.09 13.63
CA GLU A 301 -0.37 14.55 14.83
C GLU A 301 -1.19 13.41 15.44
N ALA A 302 -2.52 13.55 15.50
CA ALA A 302 -3.40 12.49 15.94
C ALA A 302 -3.28 11.22 15.08
N ALA A 303 -3.18 11.37 13.75
CA ALA A 303 -2.97 10.26 12.81
C ALA A 303 -1.59 9.60 13.02
N ASN A 304 -0.53 10.41 13.18
CA ASN A 304 0.83 9.94 13.44
C ASN A 304 0.90 9.10 14.71
N LEU A 305 0.34 9.58 15.82
CA LEU A 305 0.31 8.85 17.10
C LEU A 305 -0.48 7.54 16.98
N LEU A 306 -1.58 7.52 16.26
CA LEU A 306 -2.38 6.31 16.04
C LEU A 306 -1.60 5.26 15.22
N CYS A 307 -0.85 5.68 14.19
CA CYS A 307 0.03 4.80 13.42
C CYS A 307 1.15 4.23 14.28
N LEU A 308 1.84 5.07 15.07
CA LEU A 308 2.94 4.64 15.93
C LEU A 308 2.45 3.70 17.05
N GLN A 309 1.28 3.96 17.63
CA GLN A 309 0.68 3.05 18.61
C GLN A 309 0.35 1.69 18.00
N THR A 310 -0.19 1.68 16.78
CA THR A 310 -0.50 0.43 16.06
C THR A 310 0.77 -0.35 15.73
N ALA A 311 1.82 0.33 15.28
CA ALA A 311 3.13 -0.26 15.03
C ALA A 311 3.72 -0.88 16.31
N TRP A 312 3.74 -0.13 17.40
CA TRP A 312 4.22 -0.62 18.70
C TRP A 312 3.43 -1.84 19.18
N LYS A 313 2.10 -1.84 19.07
CA LYS A 313 1.27 -3.01 19.40
C LYS A 313 1.62 -4.20 18.54
N THR A 314 1.96 -4.00 17.27
CA THR A 314 2.38 -5.06 16.36
C THR A 314 3.70 -5.69 16.85
N ASP A 315 4.68 -4.89 17.23
CA ASP A 315 5.95 -5.35 17.78
C ASP A 315 5.79 -6.08 19.12
N GLN A 316 4.78 -5.70 19.92
CA GLN A 316 4.43 -6.39 21.17
C GLN A 316 3.54 -7.64 20.98
N GLY A 317 3.13 -7.97 19.76
CA GLY A 317 2.22 -9.08 19.49
C GLY A 317 0.80 -8.90 20.06
N SER A 318 0.40 -7.66 20.35
CA SER A 318 -0.89 -7.32 20.98
C SER A 318 -1.85 -6.56 20.07
N VAL A 319 -1.47 -6.38 18.79
CA VAL A 319 -2.26 -5.68 17.78
C VAL A 319 -3.50 -6.48 17.38
N THR A 320 -4.58 -5.78 17.07
CA THR A 320 -5.82 -6.34 16.55
C THR A 320 -6.12 -5.81 15.15
N ASP A 321 -7.00 -6.50 14.41
CA ASP A 321 -7.49 -6.00 13.11
C ASP A 321 -8.16 -4.62 13.23
N ALA A 322 -8.79 -4.32 14.37
CA ALA A 322 -9.39 -3.03 14.63
C ALA A 322 -8.35 -1.92 14.80
N ASP A 323 -7.18 -2.19 15.38
CA ASP A 323 -6.10 -1.23 15.49
C ASP A 323 -5.60 -0.79 14.09
N TYR A 324 -5.31 -1.76 13.21
CA TYR A 324 -4.93 -1.48 11.83
C TYR A 324 -6.03 -0.72 11.07
N ALA A 325 -7.29 -1.11 11.27
CA ALA A 325 -8.43 -0.47 10.63
C ALA A 325 -8.62 0.98 11.10
N MET A 326 -8.45 1.27 12.40
CA MET A 326 -8.52 2.63 12.96
C MET A 326 -7.40 3.51 12.40
N ALA A 327 -6.16 3.03 12.38
CA ALA A 327 -5.04 3.76 11.82
C ALA A 327 -5.27 4.12 10.35
N LYS A 328 -5.64 3.13 9.52
CA LYS A 328 -5.90 3.34 8.09
C LYS A 328 -7.09 4.28 7.86
N LEU A 329 -8.20 4.06 8.52
CA LEU A 329 -9.39 4.90 8.39
C LEU A 329 -9.08 6.36 8.73
N TYR A 330 -8.51 6.60 9.90
CA TYR A 330 -8.27 7.96 10.36
C TYR A 330 -7.25 8.69 9.47
N ALA A 331 -6.13 8.06 9.14
CA ALA A 331 -5.07 8.66 8.33
C ALA A 331 -5.52 9.01 6.90
N THR A 332 -6.29 8.12 6.25
CA THR A 332 -6.76 8.37 4.87
C THR A 332 -7.85 9.44 4.81
N GLU A 333 -8.76 9.48 5.78
CA GLU A 333 -9.78 10.54 5.87
C GLU A 333 -9.14 11.89 6.26
N MET A 334 -8.16 11.91 7.16
CA MET A 334 -7.37 13.08 7.50
C MET A 334 -6.64 13.64 6.28
N LEU A 335 -5.95 12.78 5.51
CA LEU A 335 -5.22 13.21 4.32
C LEU A 335 -6.16 13.91 3.32
N ALA A 336 -7.36 13.36 3.09
CA ALA A 336 -8.33 13.97 2.20
C ALA A 336 -8.73 15.40 2.65
N ARG A 337 -8.95 15.62 3.96
CA ARG A 337 -9.26 16.94 4.51
C ARG A 337 -8.07 17.90 4.42
N VAL A 338 -6.88 17.43 4.79
CA VAL A 338 -5.64 18.24 4.78
C VAL A 338 -5.31 18.70 3.36
N THR A 339 -5.35 17.81 2.38
CA THR A 339 -5.04 18.17 0.99
C THR A 339 -6.08 19.10 0.38
N ASP A 340 -7.38 18.96 0.72
CA ASP A 340 -8.44 19.87 0.31
C ASP A 340 -8.22 21.28 0.88
N GLN A 341 -7.91 21.38 2.18
CA GLN A 341 -7.58 22.66 2.80
C GLN A 341 -6.30 23.27 2.22
N THR A 342 -5.32 22.45 1.84
CA THR A 342 -4.10 22.94 1.17
C THR A 342 -4.45 23.62 -0.15
N VAL A 343 -5.23 22.98 -1.03
CA VAL A 343 -5.70 23.56 -2.29
C VAL A 343 -6.45 24.89 -2.00
N GLN A 344 -7.33 24.88 -1.00
CA GLN A 344 -8.12 26.08 -0.63
C GLN A 344 -7.22 27.24 -0.17
N ILE A 345 -6.15 26.98 0.60
CA ILE A 345 -5.19 28.00 1.07
C ILE A 345 -4.40 28.59 -0.11
N PHE A 346 -4.03 27.76 -1.10
CA PHE A 346 -3.36 28.21 -2.32
C PHE A 346 -4.29 29.03 -3.25
N GLY A 347 -5.61 28.84 -3.12
CA GLY A 347 -6.59 29.49 -4.01
C GLY A 347 -6.43 28.98 -5.44
N GLY A 348 -6.58 29.82 -6.45
CA GLY A 348 -6.45 29.44 -7.85
C GLY A 348 -5.13 28.76 -8.21
N MET A 349 -4.03 29.15 -7.53
CA MET A 349 -2.72 28.51 -7.72
C MET A 349 -2.68 27.05 -7.28
N GLY A 350 -3.53 26.65 -6.33
CA GLY A 350 -3.64 25.26 -5.88
C GLY A 350 -4.21 24.28 -6.91
N LEU A 351 -4.75 24.79 -8.02
CA LEU A 351 -5.26 23.99 -9.14
C LEU A 351 -4.32 23.96 -10.34
N MET A 352 -3.17 24.64 -10.25
CA MET A 352 -2.18 24.69 -11.33
C MET A 352 -1.18 23.53 -11.19
N GLU A 353 -0.99 22.77 -12.27
CA GLU A 353 -0.12 21.58 -12.31
C GLU A 353 1.33 21.90 -11.92
N GLU A 354 1.83 23.09 -12.28
CA GLU A 354 3.19 23.54 -11.99
C GLU A 354 3.46 23.74 -10.50
N VAL A 355 2.42 23.90 -9.68
CA VAL A 355 2.54 24.06 -8.23
C VAL A 355 2.59 22.70 -7.51
N GLY A 356 1.96 21.68 -8.08
CA GLY A 356 1.95 20.31 -7.59
C GLY A 356 1.11 20.06 -6.33
N VAL A 357 0.33 21.04 -5.87
CA VAL A 357 -0.58 20.89 -4.74
C VAL A 357 -1.81 20.06 -5.14
N GLU A 358 -2.32 20.28 -6.34
CA GLU A 358 -3.48 19.56 -6.88
C GLU A 358 -3.23 18.03 -6.94
N ARG A 359 -1.99 17.63 -7.24
CA ARG A 359 -1.64 16.18 -7.29
C ARG A 359 -1.78 15.53 -5.92
N LEU A 360 -1.41 16.20 -4.84
CA LEU A 360 -1.59 15.69 -3.48
C LEU A 360 -3.07 15.47 -3.15
N TRP A 361 -3.93 16.40 -3.55
CA TRP A 361 -5.39 16.33 -3.38
C TRP A 361 -5.99 15.21 -4.25
N ARG A 362 -5.60 15.11 -5.51
CA ARG A 362 -6.04 14.07 -6.44
C ARG A 362 -5.63 12.67 -5.98
N ASP A 363 -4.39 12.53 -5.53
CA ASP A 363 -3.84 11.26 -5.04
C ASP A 363 -4.47 10.81 -3.72
N ALA A 364 -4.82 11.73 -2.84
CA ALA A 364 -5.51 11.42 -1.58
C ALA A 364 -6.84 10.67 -1.78
N ARG A 365 -7.45 10.76 -2.97
CA ARG A 365 -8.77 10.16 -3.20
C ARG A 365 -8.76 8.64 -3.19
N VAL A 366 -7.75 7.99 -3.75
CA VAL A 366 -7.67 6.53 -3.83
C VAL A 366 -7.34 5.88 -2.48
N GLU A 367 -6.67 6.60 -1.58
CA GLU A 367 -6.27 6.10 -0.26
C GLU A 367 -7.46 5.61 0.57
N ARG A 368 -8.63 6.18 0.37
CA ARG A 368 -9.88 5.81 1.02
C ARG A 368 -10.58 4.60 0.38
N ILE A 369 -10.03 4.08 -0.73
CA ILE A 369 -10.64 3.03 -1.55
C ILE A 369 -9.84 1.73 -1.48
N TRP A 370 -8.54 1.79 -1.80
CA TRP A 370 -7.70 0.60 -1.85
C TRP A 370 -7.36 0.03 -0.47
N ASP A 371 -6.83 -1.19 -0.42
CA ASP A 371 -6.48 -1.93 0.81
C ASP A 371 -7.63 -2.01 1.85
N GLY A 372 -8.86 -2.07 1.33
CA GLY A 372 -10.11 -2.01 2.07
C GLY A 372 -10.63 -0.59 2.23
N THR A 373 -11.82 -0.35 1.68
CA THR A 373 -12.46 0.99 1.71
C THR A 373 -12.68 1.50 3.13
N SER A 374 -12.93 2.80 3.26
CA SER A 374 -13.31 3.42 4.55
C SER A 374 -14.51 2.72 5.21
N GLU A 375 -15.43 2.19 4.41
CA GLU A 375 -16.58 1.41 4.88
C GLU A 375 -16.16 0.05 5.43
N ILE A 376 -15.22 -0.63 4.77
CA ILE A 376 -14.66 -1.90 5.25
C ILE A 376 -13.90 -1.69 6.56
N GLN A 377 -13.12 -0.62 6.70
CA GLN A 377 -12.45 -0.31 7.96
C GLN A 377 -13.48 -0.08 9.08
N ARG A 378 -14.54 0.71 8.83
CA ARG A 378 -15.65 0.91 9.79
C ARG A 378 -16.34 -0.40 10.16
N HIS A 379 -16.54 -1.29 9.18
CA HIS A 379 -17.11 -2.62 9.43
C HIS A 379 -16.23 -3.46 10.37
N ILE A 380 -14.92 -3.48 10.16
CA ILE A 380 -13.97 -4.20 11.03
C ILE A 380 -14.02 -3.63 12.45
N ILE A 381 -13.96 -2.31 12.60
CA ILE A 381 -13.99 -1.63 13.90
C ILE A 381 -15.31 -1.89 14.62
N SER A 382 -16.46 -1.71 13.95
CA SER A 382 -17.77 -1.92 14.57
C SER A 382 -17.96 -3.34 15.05
N ARG A 383 -17.49 -4.34 14.29
CA ARG A 383 -17.55 -5.74 14.73
C ARG A 383 -16.70 -6.03 15.96
N SER A 384 -15.53 -5.39 16.09
CA SER A 384 -14.70 -5.56 17.28
C SER A 384 -15.34 -4.96 18.53
N VAL A 385 -16.13 -3.90 18.37
CA VAL A 385 -16.89 -3.27 19.48
C VAL A 385 -18.12 -4.10 19.86
N LEU A 386 -18.82 -4.67 18.90
CA LEU A 386 -20.11 -5.35 19.12
C LEU A 386 -19.95 -6.81 19.57
N ARG A 387 -18.97 -7.55 19.01
CA ARG A 387 -18.77 -8.97 19.34
C ARG A 387 -18.70 -9.35 20.82
N PRO A 388 -18.06 -8.53 21.70
CA PRO A 388 -18.07 -8.86 23.14
C PRO A 388 -19.44 -8.75 23.79
N LEU A 389 -20.44 -8.20 23.10
CA LEU A 389 -21.80 -7.98 23.59
C LEU A 389 -22.81 -8.99 23.01
N GLU A 390 -22.42 -9.76 21.99
CA GLU A 390 -23.19 -10.85 21.36
C GLU A 390 -22.96 -12.18 22.10
#